data_3920c46d1a3cf8a5c5d337d7e5318c28
#
_entry.id   3920c46d1a3cf8a5c5d337d7e5318c28
#
_cell.length_a   1.000
_cell.length_b   1.000
_cell.length_c   1.000
_cell.angle_alpha   90.00
_cell.angle_beta   90.00
_cell.angle_gamma   90.00
#
_symmetry.space_group_name_H-M   'P 1'
#
loop_
_entity.id
_entity.type
_entity.pdbx_description
1 polymer ?
#
loop_
_entity_poly.entity_id
_entity_poly.type
_entity_poly.pdbx_seq_one_letter_code
_entity_poly.pdbx_strand_id
1 'polypeptide(L)'
;MKKYILILFVLIAMLFNGCGATEVATPISMIMIAPSPTIEPVTIIEETLPMEIAPRSNVPFVSEYAMEDYLLPFEDYSRTRKYAPEFVMIHFCSAIVNHPDDPYNLQYVRDTFIQYNVSPHYIIERDGTIHCYIPENRVAWHAGKGAWQDNEKYKNNMNNYSIGIELVAIGSFADMSIFMSEETYEKIDKDLLGYTDAQYEALNALLKDLCNRHDIPFDREHIIGHEEYSSRKTDPGELFDWSRALNN
;
A
#
# COMPACT_ATOMS: atom_id res chain seq x y z
N MET A 1 -37.08 0.22 -16.03
CA MET A 1 -37.00 1.11 -14.85
C MET A 1 -35.76 0.70 -14.08
N LYS A 2 -34.68 1.48 -14.22
CA LYS A 2 -33.39 1.18 -13.56
C LYS A 2 -33.45 1.68 -12.12
N LYS A 3 -33.33 0.80 -11.14
CA LYS A 3 -33.19 1.16 -9.72
C LYS A 3 -31.71 1.43 -9.44
N TYR A 4 -31.38 2.68 -9.22
CA TYR A 4 -30.05 3.07 -8.71
C TYR A 4 -30.03 2.81 -7.20
N ILE A 5 -29.14 1.95 -6.73
CA ILE A 5 -28.85 1.79 -5.30
C ILE A 5 -27.83 2.87 -4.94
N LEU A 6 -28.30 3.85 -4.18
CA LEU A 6 -27.51 4.94 -3.63
C LEU A 6 -26.80 4.44 -2.37
N ILE A 7 -25.51 4.20 -2.44
CA ILE A 7 -24.70 3.90 -1.25
C ILE A 7 -24.38 5.22 -0.57
N LEU A 8 -24.98 5.41 0.60
CA LEU A 8 -24.87 6.61 1.43
C LEU A 8 -23.53 6.58 2.20
N PHE A 9 -22.57 7.43 1.80
CA PHE A 9 -21.41 7.74 2.62
C PHE A 9 -21.85 8.60 3.81
N VAL A 10 -21.75 8.07 5.03
CA VAL A 10 -21.93 8.86 6.26
C VAL A 10 -20.67 9.68 6.49
N LEU A 11 -20.72 10.95 6.09
CA LEU A 11 -19.75 11.97 6.48
C LEU A 11 -20.16 12.49 7.87
N ILE A 12 -19.43 12.13 8.92
CA ILE A 12 -19.59 12.76 10.23
C ILE A 12 -18.86 14.11 10.19
N ALA A 13 -19.62 15.18 9.95
CA ALA A 13 -19.18 16.55 10.17
C ALA A 13 -19.39 16.89 11.65
N MET A 14 -18.31 17.10 12.41
CA MET A 14 -18.40 17.71 13.73
C MET A 14 -18.66 19.21 13.57
N LEU A 15 -19.87 19.64 13.94
CA LEU A 15 -20.24 21.03 14.10
C LEU A 15 -19.68 21.53 15.43
N PHE A 16 -18.71 22.44 15.39
CA PHE A 16 -18.37 23.26 16.53
C PHE A 16 -19.37 24.42 16.64
N ASN A 17 -20.19 24.37 17.68
CA ASN A 17 -21.00 25.51 18.07
C ASN A 17 -20.12 26.57 18.74
N GLY A 18 -19.99 27.71 18.11
CA GLY A 18 -19.41 28.91 18.72
C GLY A 18 -20.38 29.51 19.72
N CYS A 19 -19.94 29.68 20.95
CA CYS A 19 -20.61 30.50 21.95
C CYS A 19 -19.91 31.84 21.99
N GLY A 20 -20.68 32.91 21.75
CA GLY A 20 -20.20 34.29 21.83
C GLY A 20 -19.92 34.69 23.28
N ALA A 21 -18.82 35.39 23.48
CA ALA A 21 -18.56 36.11 24.74
C ALA A 21 -18.21 37.55 24.40
N THR A 22 -18.91 38.42 25.08
CA THR A 22 -18.87 39.88 25.08
C THR A 22 -17.49 40.43 25.48
N GLU A 23 -17.03 41.43 24.75
CA GLU A 23 -15.87 42.25 25.11
C GLU A 23 -16.10 43.01 26.43
N VAL A 24 -15.15 42.82 27.36
CA VAL A 24 -14.96 43.72 28.52
C VAL A 24 -13.56 44.29 28.40
N ALA A 25 -13.49 45.60 28.18
CA ALA A 25 -12.23 46.35 28.14
C ALA A 25 -11.61 46.41 29.55
N THR A 26 -10.35 46.01 29.67
CA THR A 26 -9.52 46.23 30.86
C THR A 26 -8.30 47.06 30.55
N PRO A 27 -7.79 47.84 31.50
CA PRO A 27 -6.88 48.96 31.21
C PRO A 27 -5.45 48.53 30.95
N ILE A 28 -4.76 49.32 30.14
CA ILE A 28 -3.37 49.21 29.74
C ILE A 28 -2.45 49.23 30.97
N SER A 29 -1.83 48.07 31.27
CA SER A 29 -0.75 47.96 32.20
C SER A 29 0.60 48.03 31.47
N MET A 30 1.44 48.98 31.87
CA MET A 30 2.78 49.17 31.32
C MET A 30 3.64 47.95 31.56
N ILE A 31 3.94 47.18 30.52
CA ILE A 31 4.87 46.06 30.60
C ILE A 31 6.30 46.57 30.46
N MET A 32 7.07 46.43 31.52
CA MET A 32 8.52 46.59 31.50
C MET A 32 9.14 45.56 30.56
N ILE A 33 9.90 46.02 29.57
CA ILE A 33 10.64 45.15 28.62
C ILE A 33 11.81 44.56 29.40
N ALA A 34 11.77 43.25 29.66
CA ALA A 34 12.92 42.49 30.10
C ALA A 34 13.94 42.34 28.97
N PRO A 35 15.26 42.30 29.26
CA PRO A 35 16.27 42.14 28.21
C PRO A 35 16.09 40.79 27.50
N SER A 36 16.17 40.86 26.17
CA SER A 36 16.09 39.69 25.28
C SER A 36 17.16 38.63 25.66
N PRO A 37 16.80 37.34 25.78
CA PRO A 37 17.82 36.33 25.99
C PRO A 37 18.74 36.25 24.78
N THR A 38 20.04 36.20 25.05
CA THR A 38 21.09 35.97 24.06
C THR A 38 20.83 34.61 23.41
N ILE A 39 20.51 34.62 22.12
CA ILE A 39 20.34 33.39 21.35
C ILE A 39 21.73 32.81 21.12
N GLU A 40 22.05 31.69 21.79
CA GLU A 40 23.18 30.89 21.42
C GLU A 40 23.00 30.36 19.99
N PRO A 41 24.08 30.25 19.17
CA PRO A 41 23.95 29.73 17.81
C PRO A 41 23.44 28.28 17.87
N VAL A 42 22.20 28.08 17.40
CA VAL A 42 21.68 26.74 17.13
C VAL A 42 22.55 26.15 16.03
N THR A 43 23.33 25.13 16.40
CA THR A 43 24.01 24.30 15.41
C THR A 43 22.90 23.62 14.61
N ILE A 44 22.66 24.09 13.41
CA ILE A 44 21.80 23.39 12.43
C ILE A 44 22.55 22.10 12.13
N ILE A 45 22.13 21.01 12.74
CA ILE A 45 22.47 19.68 12.25
C ILE A 45 21.74 19.62 10.91
N GLU A 46 22.50 19.78 9.84
CA GLU A 46 22.03 19.57 8.48
C GLU A 46 21.63 18.10 8.42
N GLU A 47 20.34 17.84 8.66
CA GLU A 47 19.74 16.53 8.48
C GLU A 47 19.96 16.21 7.01
N THR A 48 20.95 15.36 6.74
CA THR A 48 21.26 14.91 5.39
C THR A 48 20.01 14.23 4.88
N LEU A 49 19.25 14.94 4.06
CA LEU A 49 18.12 14.36 3.32
C LEU A 49 18.65 13.08 2.69
N PRO A 50 17.87 11.97 2.75
CA PRO A 50 18.28 10.72 2.13
C PRO A 50 18.69 11.02 0.69
N MET A 51 19.91 10.62 0.35
CA MET A 51 20.53 10.90 -0.94
C MET A 51 19.58 10.43 -2.05
N GLU A 52 19.18 11.35 -2.93
CA GLU A 52 18.43 11.02 -4.13
C GLU A 52 19.22 9.95 -4.90
N ILE A 53 18.68 8.73 -4.98
CA ILE A 53 19.35 7.65 -5.68
C ILE A 53 19.16 7.91 -7.15
N ALA A 54 20.20 8.43 -7.79
CA ALA A 54 20.29 8.37 -9.23
C ALA A 54 20.15 6.87 -9.61
N PRO A 55 19.25 6.50 -10.54
CA PRO A 55 19.08 5.11 -10.93
C PRO A 55 20.45 4.55 -11.33
N ARG A 56 20.85 3.45 -10.69
CA ARG A 56 22.07 2.73 -11.10
C ARG A 56 21.88 2.41 -12.58
N SER A 57 22.72 2.94 -13.46
CA SER A 57 22.53 3.00 -14.92
C SER A 57 22.43 1.63 -15.62
N ASN A 58 22.50 0.52 -14.87
CA ASN A 58 22.53 -0.85 -15.39
C ASN A 58 21.57 -1.82 -14.65
N VAL A 59 20.74 -1.35 -13.70
CA VAL A 59 19.75 -2.22 -13.03
C VAL A 59 18.45 -2.12 -13.81
N PRO A 60 17.87 -3.24 -14.30
CA PRO A 60 16.55 -3.21 -14.93
C PRO A 60 15.50 -2.63 -13.97
N PHE A 61 14.57 -1.81 -14.48
CA PHE A 61 13.46 -1.25 -13.69
C PHE A 61 12.26 -2.19 -13.56
N VAL A 62 12.34 -3.35 -14.21
CA VAL A 62 11.31 -4.38 -14.22
C VAL A 62 12.01 -5.71 -14.07
N SER A 63 11.43 -6.62 -13.28
CA SER A 63 11.95 -7.97 -13.11
C SER A 63 11.99 -8.73 -14.45
N GLU A 64 13.00 -9.59 -14.65
CA GLU A 64 13.03 -10.49 -15.79
C GLU A 64 11.88 -11.51 -15.81
N TYR A 65 11.22 -11.72 -14.68
CA TYR A 65 10.05 -12.59 -14.55
C TYR A 65 8.74 -11.91 -14.95
N ALA A 66 8.74 -10.59 -15.16
CA ALA A 66 7.52 -9.85 -15.44
C ALA A 66 7.09 -9.97 -16.90
N MET A 67 5.79 -10.18 -17.12
CA MET A 67 5.13 -10.05 -18.42
C MET A 67 4.37 -8.71 -18.45
N GLU A 68 4.51 -7.95 -19.55
CA GLU A 68 4.02 -6.55 -19.65
C GLU A 68 2.60 -6.44 -20.24
N ASP A 69 1.72 -7.42 -20.04
CA ASP A 69 0.44 -7.46 -20.75
C ASP A 69 -0.65 -6.55 -20.21
N TYR A 70 -0.58 -6.16 -18.92
CA TYR A 70 -1.64 -5.44 -18.21
C TYR A 70 -1.19 -4.15 -17.52
N LEU A 71 -0.21 -3.46 -18.07
CA LEU A 71 0.28 -2.19 -17.53
C LEU A 71 -0.88 -1.19 -17.32
N LEU A 72 -0.94 -0.58 -16.15
CA LEU A 72 -1.74 0.61 -15.94
C LEU A 72 -1.11 1.80 -16.68
N PRO A 73 -1.90 2.82 -17.06
CA PRO A 73 -1.36 4.10 -17.52
C PRO A 73 -0.53 4.74 -16.40
N PHE A 74 0.74 4.37 -16.31
CA PHE A 74 1.57 4.63 -15.13
C PHE A 74 1.72 6.12 -14.80
N GLU A 75 1.57 7.02 -15.76
CA GLU A 75 1.57 8.45 -15.53
C GLU A 75 0.43 8.89 -14.59
N ASP A 76 -0.76 8.25 -14.71
CA ASP A 76 -1.96 8.56 -13.95
C ASP A 76 -2.06 7.79 -12.63
N TYR A 77 -1.32 6.66 -12.49
CA TYR A 77 -1.43 5.74 -11.34
C TYR A 77 -0.12 5.58 -10.57
N SER A 78 0.83 6.50 -10.74
CA SER A 78 2.10 6.49 -10.05
C SER A 78 2.79 7.85 -10.13
N ARG A 79 3.90 8.00 -9.45
CA ARG A 79 4.77 9.17 -9.58
C ARG A 79 6.23 8.74 -9.62
N THR A 80 7.12 9.62 -10.07
CA THR A 80 8.56 9.37 -10.08
C THR A 80 9.07 9.00 -8.69
N ARG A 81 9.84 7.93 -8.58
CA ARG A 81 10.47 7.47 -7.34
C ARG A 81 11.73 8.30 -7.06
N LYS A 82 11.86 8.76 -5.82
CA LYS A 82 13.02 9.53 -5.35
C LYS A 82 13.92 8.74 -4.39
N TYR A 83 13.38 7.70 -3.75
CA TYR A 83 14.08 6.90 -2.75
C TYR A 83 14.16 5.45 -3.21
N ALA A 84 15.24 4.74 -2.88
CA ALA A 84 15.31 3.31 -3.11
C ALA A 84 14.18 2.61 -2.35
N PRO A 85 13.59 1.54 -2.90
CA PRO A 85 12.74 0.68 -2.11
C PRO A 85 13.57 -0.02 -1.02
N GLU A 86 13.00 -0.11 0.15
CA GLU A 86 13.58 -0.75 1.34
C GLU A 86 12.71 -1.93 1.81
N PHE A 87 11.51 -2.04 1.25
CA PHE A 87 10.53 -3.06 1.58
C PHE A 87 9.89 -3.66 0.32
N VAL A 88 9.43 -4.89 0.46
CA VAL A 88 8.41 -5.46 -0.41
C VAL A 88 7.14 -5.67 0.41
N MET A 89 5.99 -5.20 -0.07
CA MET A 89 4.71 -5.36 0.60
C MET A 89 3.81 -6.31 -0.19
N ILE A 90 3.29 -7.31 0.50
CA ILE A 90 2.47 -8.36 -0.09
C ILE A 90 1.00 -8.04 0.15
N HIS A 91 0.21 -8.22 -0.91
CA HIS A 91 -1.22 -8.00 -0.95
C HIS A 91 -1.94 -9.19 -1.57
N PHE A 92 -3.26 -9.23 -1.46
CA PHE A 92 -4.11 -10.01 -2.35
C PHE A 92 -5.21 -9.16 -2.96
N CYS A 93 -5.67 -9.56 -4.14
CA CYS A 93 -6.79 -8.94 -4.82
C CYS A 93 -7.65 -9.97 -5.57
N SER A 94 -8.92 -9.64 -5.76
CA SER A 94 -9.83 -10.36 -6.63
C SER A 94 -10.99 -9.47 -7.04
N ALA A 95 -11.73 -9.88 -8.06
CA ALA A 95 -12.97 -9.24 -8.48
C ALA A 95 -14.23 -9.91 -7.88
N ILE A 96 -14.09 -10.78 -6.87
CA ILE A 96 -15.16 -11.64 -6.33
C ILE A 96 -16.43 -10.89 -5.94
N VAL A 97 -16.31 -9.66 -5.44
CA VAL A 97 -17.45 -8.86 -4.97
C VAL A 97 -18.37 -8.45 -6.13
N ASN A 98 -17.81 -8.08 -7.26
CA ASN A 98 -18.53 -7.58 -8.42
C ASN A 98 -18.69 -8.62 -9.53
N HIS A 99 -17.80 -9.62 -9.58
CA HIS A 99 -17.72 -10.66 -10.60
C HIS A 99 -17.51 -12.05 -9.97
N PRO A 100 -18.50 -12.56 -9.21
CA PRO A 100 -18.36 -13.83 -8.48
C PRO A 100 -18.20 -15.04 -9.41
N ASP A 101 -18.67 -14.98 -10.65
CA ASP A 101 -18.57 -16.06 -11.63
C ASP A 101 -17.17 -16.13 -12.29
N ASP A 102 -16.39 -15.04 -12.24
CA ASP A 102 -15.04 -14.97 -12.80
C ASP A 102 -14.15 -14.04 -11.95
N PRO A 103 -13.88 -14.43 -10.68
CA PRO A 103 -13.29 -13.54 -9.69
C PRO A 103 -11.81 -13.20 -9.95
N TYR A 104 -11.16 -13.98 -10.79
CA TYR A 104 -9.72 -13.87 -11.06
C TYR A 104 -9.38 -13.26 -12.41
N ASN A 105 -10.39 -12.79 -13.14
CA ASN A 105 -10.19 -12.10 -14.41
C ASN A 105 -9.40 -10.81 -14.21
N LEU A 106 -8.19 -10.75 -14.79
CA LEU A 106 -7.29 -9.62 -14.61
C LEU A 106 -7.86 -8.29 -15.13
N GLN A 107 -8.73 -8.33 -16.14
CA GLN A 107 -9.38 -7.10 -16.61
C GLN A 107 -10.30 -6.51 -15.52
N TYR A 108 -11.08 -7.35 -14.81
CA TYR A 108 -11.94 -6.91 -13.72
C TYR A 108 -11.13 -6.47 -12.49
N VAL A 109 -10.03 -7.16 -12.19
CA VAL A 109 -9.07 -6.74 -11.15
C VAL A 109 -8.46 -5.39 -11.49
N ARG A 110 -8.00 -5.21 -12.74
CA ARG A 110 -7.48 -3.94 -13.23
C ARG A 110 -8.50 -2.81 -13.15
N ASP A 111 -9.74 -3.06 -13.52
CA ASP A 111 -10.82 -2.07 -13.45
C ASP A 111 -11.09 -1.66 -11.99
N THR A 112 -10.92 -2.57 -11.04
CA THR A 112 -10.97 -2.27 -9.60
C THR A 112 -9.85 -1.30 -9.19
N PHE A 113 -8.62 -1.51 -9.63
CA PHE A 113 -7.51 -0.58 -9.35
C PHE A 113 -7.78 0.81 -9.94
N ILE A 114 -8.28 0.88 -11.16
CA ILE A 114 -8.68 2.14 -11.80
C ILE A 114 -9.77 2.84 -10.99
N GLN A 115 -10.81 2.10 -10.61
CA GLN A 115 -11.95 2.65 -9.85
C GLN A 115 -11.52 3.26 -8.51
N TYR A 116 -10.60 2.61 -7.79
CA TYR A 116 -10.14 3.06 -6.48
C TYR A 116 -8.90 3.95 -6.52
N ASN A 117 -8.37 4.22 -7.72
CA ASN A 117 -7.17 5.02 -7.93
C ASN A 117 -5.97 4.50 -7.11
N VAL A 118 -5.73 3.18 -7.21
CA VAL A 118 -4.61 2.46 -6.58
C VAL A 118 -3.85 1.67 -7.63
N SER A 119 -2.63 1.24 -7.30
CA SER A 119 -1.80 0.51 -8.25
C SER A 119 -0.76 -0.35 -7.53
N PRO A 120 -0.56 -1.62 -7.91
CA PRO A 120 0.59 -2.41 -7.51
C PRO A 120 1.77 -2.17 -8.46
N HIS A 121 2.97 -2.65 -8.11
CA HIS A 121 4.06 -2.81 -9.07
C HIS A 121 3.87 -4.10 -9.87
N TYR A 122 3.52 -5.18 -9.18
CA TYR A 122 3.36 -6.50 -9.76
C TYR A 122 2.04 -7.15 -9.36
N ILE A 123 1.53 -7.98 -10.25
CA ILE A 123 0.45 -8.93 -9.99
C ILE A 123 0.94 -10.34 -10.33
N ILE A 124 0.56 -11.34 -9.51
CA ILE A 124 0.81 -12.76 -9.75
C ILE A 124 -0.53 -13.48 -9.89
N GLU A 125 -0.78 -14.03 -11.08
CA GLU A 125 -1.97 -14.84 -11.37
C GLU A 125 -1.93 -16.19 -10.66
N ARG A 126 -3.08 -16.90 -10.69
CA ARG A 126 -3.25 -18.23 -10.07
C ARG A 126 -2.29 -19.29 -10.64
N ASP A 127 -1.88 -19.16 -11.87
CA ASP A 127 -0.92 -20.06 -12.54
C ASP A 127 0.56 -19.65 -12.34
N GLY A 128 0.81 -18.56 -11.58
CA GLY A 128 2.13 -18.02 -11.32
C GLY A 128 2.63 -17.01 -12.37
N THR A 129 1.82 -16.69 -13.37
CA THR A 129 2.20 -15.63 -14.35
C THR A 129 2.32 -14.29 -13.64
N ILE A 130 3.43 -13.58 -13.89
CA ILE A 130 3.76 -12.29 -13.27
C ILE A 130 3.56 -11.18 -14.29
N HIS A 131 2.78 -10.17 -13.94
CA HIS A 131 2.59 -8.96 -14.74
C HIS A 131 3.16 -7.73 -14.02
N CYS A 132 3.83 -6.86 -14.77
CA CYS A 132 4.25 -5.56 -14.28
C CYS A 132 3.17 -4.53 -14.58
N TYR A 133 2.62 -3.91 -13.53
CA TYR A 133 1.62 -2.85 -13.65
C TYR A 133 2.26 -1.46 -13.60
N ILE A 134 3.17 -1.25 -12.65
CA ILE A 134 3.92 0.00 -12.50
C ILE A 134 5.41 -0.33 -12.44
N PRO A 135 6.26 0.29 -13.27
CA PRO A 135 7.71 0.07 -13.22
C PRO A 135 8.31 0.46 -11.86
N GLU A 136 9.33 -0.26 -11.41
CA GLU A 136 9.94 -0.10 -10.07
C GLU A 136 10.58 1.28 -9.83
N ASN A 137 11.01 1.98 -10.90
CA ASN A 137 11.53 3.34 -10.80
C ASN A 137 10.42 4.40 -10.56
N ARG A 138 9.19 3.95 -10.38
CA ARG A 138 8.03 4.77 -10.01
C ARG A 138 7.49 4.34 -8.65
N VAL A 139 6.74 5.21 -8.02
CA VAL A 139 6.04 4.93 -6.77
C VAL A 139 4.61 4.54 -7.09
N ALA A 140 4.26 3.28 -6.95
CA ALA A 140 2.89 2.80 -7.03
C ALA A 140 2.09 3.18 -5.77
N TRP A 141 0.76 3.12 -5.84
CA TRP A 141 -0.14 3.56 -4.75
C TRP A 141 -0.86 2.37 -4.13
N HIS A 142 -0.14 1.57 -3.33
CA HIS A 142 -0.64 0.32 -2.75
C HIS A 142 -0.73 0.32 -1.21
N ALA A 143 0.18 1.00 -0.51
CA ALA A 143 0.28 0.90 0.95
C ALA A 143 -0.71 1.79 1.72
N GLY A 144 -1.18 2.88 1.11
CA GLY A 144 -2.11 3.81 1.77
C GLY A 144 -1.53 4.44 3.05
N LYS A 145 -2.37 4.56 4.09
CA LYS A 145 -1.99 5.13 5.39
C LYS A 145 -1.73 4.03 6.40
N GLY A 146 -0.63 4.15 7.14
CA GLY A 146 -0.22 3.23 8.19
C GLY A 146 1.07 3.69 8.86
N ALA A 147 1.68 2.82 9.67
CA ALA A 147 2.95 3.05 10.35
C ALA A 147 3.76 1.75 10.40
N TRP A 148 5.07 1.84 10.45
CA TRP A 148 5.96 0.71 10.60
C TRP A 148 6.95 0.95 11.74
N GLN A 149 6.90 0.09 12.77
CA GLN A 149 7.82 0.12 13.93
C GLN A 149 8.02 1.51 14.56
N ASP A 150 6.95 2.31 14.67
CA ASP A 150 6.98 3.69 15.20
C ASP A 150 7.99 4.63 14.50
N ASN A 151 8.41 4.28 13.29
CA ASN A 151 9.34 5.09 12.52
C ASN A 151 8.59 6.13 11.68
N GLU A 152 8.76 7.39 12.01
CA GLU A 152 8.10 8.53 11.34
C GLU A 152 8.45 8.62 9.83
N LYS A 153 9.58 8.07 9.38
CA LYS A 153 9.97 7.99 7.97
C LYS A 153 8.93 7.27 7.13
N TYR A 154 8.36 6.19 7.66
CA TYR A 154 7.42 5.31 6.94
C TYR A 154 5.95 5.63 7.21
N LYS A 155 5.66 6.46 8.23
CA LYS A 155 4.30 6.81 8.64
C LYS A 155 3.54 7.53 7.51
N ASN A 156 2.47 6.89 7.03
CA ASN A 156 1.69 7.34 5.86
C ASN A 156 2.53 7.58 4.59
N ASN A 157 3.67 6.92 4.47
CA ASN A 157 4.69 7.23 3.47
C ASN A 157 5.33 5.95 2.84
N MET A 158 4.83 4.77 3.18
CA MET A 158 5.42 3.48 2.79
C MET A 158 5.50 3.30 1.27
N ASN A 159 4.57 3.84 0.48
CA ASN A 159 4.66 3.79 -0.98
C ASN A 159 6.02 4.29 -1.53
N ASN A 160 6.64 5.27 -0.87
CA ASN A 160 7.95 5.79 -1.30
C ASN A 160 9.09 4.79 -1.14
N TYR A 161 8.94 3.83 -0.22
CA TYR A 161 9.99 2.94 0.23
C TYR A 161 9.68 1.46 -0.04
N SER A 162 8.57 1.15 -0.72
CA SER A 162 8.20 -0.24 -0.98
C SER A 162 7.89 -0.52 -2.45
N ILE A 163 8.00 -1.81 -2.77
CA ILE A 163 7.46 -2.44 -3.97
C ILE A 163 6.23 -3.22 -3.54
N GLY A 164 5.06 -2.96 -4.14
CA GLY A 164 3.82 -3.70 -3.85
C GLY A 164 3.60 -4.83 -4.83
N ILE A 165 3.32 -6.02 -4.30
CA ILE A 165 2.99 -7.23 -5.07
C ILE A 165 1.59 -7.70 -4.67
N GLU A 166 0.71 -7.81 -5.63
CA GLU A 166 -0.63 -8.40 -5.48
C GLU A 166 -0.62 -9.86 -5.94
N LEU A 167 -1.19 -10.76 -5.16
CA LEU A 167 -1.52 -12.10 -5.62
C LEU A 167 -3.02 -12.18 -5.89
N VAL A 168 -3.39 -12.72 -7.05
CA VAL A 168 -4.82 -12.92 -7.37
C VAL A 168 -5.38 -14.05 -6.49
N ALA A 169 -6.10 -13.69 -5.43
CA ALA A 169 -6.57 -14.61 -4.40
C ALA A 169 -7.85 -14.09 -3.71
N ILE A 170 -8.54 -15.00 -3.01
CA ILE A 170 -9.63 -14.69 -2.10
C ILE A 170 -9.17 -15.13 -0.70
N GLY A 171 -9.17 -14.22 0.26
CA GLY A 171 -8.76 -14.46 1.65
C GLY A 171 -9.74 -15.34 2.43
N SER A 172 -9.46 -15.55 3.71
CA SER A 172 -10.39 -16.19 4.66
C SER A 172 -11.67 -15.35 4.85
N PHE A 173 -12.68 -15.92 5.53
CA PHE A 173 -13.85 -15.10 5.86
C PHE A 173 -13.49 -13.90 6.73
N ALA A 174 -12.55 -14.05 7.67
CA ALA A 174 -12.09 -12.94 8.49
C ALA A 174 -11.54 -11.79 7.61
N ASP A 175 -10.76 -12.13 6.58
CA ASP A 175 -10.20 -11.17 5.64
C ASP A 175 -11.27 -10.50 4.77
N MET A 176 -12.29 -11.27 4.35
CA MET A 176 -13.32 -10.87 3.40
C MET A 176 -14.57 -10.24 4.06
N SER A 177 -14.71 -10.32 5.39
CA SER A 177 -15.92 -9.90 6.13
C SER A 177 -16.28 -8.42 5.99
N ILE A 178 -15.32 -7.57 5.64
CA ILE A 178 -15.57 -6.15 5.36
C ILE A 178 -16.19 -5.90 3.98
N PHE A 179 -16.16 -6.90 3.09
CA PHE A 179 -16.62 -6.79 1.71
C PHE A 179 -17.90 -7.58 1.45
N MET A 180 -18.17 -8.65 2.22
CA MET A 180 -19.32 -9.53 2.01
C MET A 180 -19.80 -10.18 3.31
N SER A 181 -21.06 -10.64 3.31
CA SER A 181 -21.64 -11.41 4.42
C SER A 181 -21.11 -12.85 4.45
N GLU A 182 -21.18 -13.50 5.62
CA GLU A 182 -20.82 -14.90 5.79
C GLU A 182 -21.63 -15.82 4.85
N GLU A 183 -22.95 -15.60 4.72
CA GLU A 183 -23.81 -16.35 3.79
C GLU A 183 -23.32 -16.25 2.34
N THR A 184 -22.78 -15.09 1.93
CA THR A 184 -22.24 -14.90 0.59
C THR A 184 -20.90 -15.61 0.45
N TYR A 185 -20.05 -15.51 1.47
CA TYR A 185 -18.74 -16.15 1.48
C TYR A 185 -18.83 -17.69 1.46
N GLU A 186 -19.78 -18.27 2.20
CA GLU A 186 -19.98 -19.73 2.23
C GLU A 186 -20.39 -20.33 0.87
N LYS A 187 -20.89 -19.50 -0.05
CA LYS A 187 -21.24 -19.93 -1.43
C LYS A 187 -20.04 -19.94 -2.37
N ILE A 188 -18.91 -19.37 -1.95
CA ILE A 188 -17.68 -19.40 -2.74
C ILE A 188 -17.14 -20.83 -2.75
N ASP A 189 -16.76 -21.30 -3.93
CA ASP A 189 -16.08 -22.58 -4.06
C ASP A 189 -14.77 -22.53 -3.26
N LYS A 190 -14.59 -23.49 -2.38
CA LYS A 190 -13.43 -23.56 -1.49
C LYS A 190 -12.10 -23.73 -2.23
N ASP A 191 -12.13 -24.31 -3.43
CA ASP A 191 -10.94 -24.44 -4.29
C ASP A 191 -10.46 -23.10 -4.84
N LEU A 192 -11.29 -22.07 -4.77
CA LEU A 192 -10.90 -20.69 -5.11
C LEU A 192 -10.20 -19.97 -3.95
N LEU A 193 -10.30 -20.44 -2.70
CA LEU A 193 -9.74 -19.70 -1.57
C LEU A 193 -8.22 -19.86 -1.47
N GLY A 194 -7.58 -18.82 -0.91
CA GLY A 194 -6.14 -18.82 -0.64
C GLY A 194 -5.29 -18.78 -1.91
N TYR A 195 -4.10 -19.36 -1.83
CA TYR A 195 -3.02 -19.22 -2.80
C TYR A 195 -2.62 -20.57 -3.39
N THR A 196 -2.13 -20.56 -4.62
CA THR A 196 -1.67 -21.77 -5.32
C THR A 196 -0.17 -22.02 -5.09
N ASP A 197 0.27 -23.25 -5.39
CA ASP A 197 1.70 -23.60 -5.39
C ASP A 197 2.47 -22.76 -6.41
N ALA A 198 1.90 -22.59 -7.60
CA ALA A 198 2.49 -21.78 -8.67
C ALA A 198 2.68 -20.30 -8.27
N GLN A 199 1.72 -19.73 -7.52
CA GLN A 199 1.88 -18.37 -6.99
C GLN A 199 3.03 -18.27 -6.00
N TYR A 200 3.21 -19.24 -5.09
CA TYR A 200 4.33 -19.22 -4.15
C TYR A 200 5.68 -19.39 -4.84
N GLU A 201 5.78 -20.26 -5.86
CA GLU A 201 6.99 -20.43 -6.66
C GLU A 201 7.36 -19.12 -7.38
N ALA A 202 6.40 -18.51 -8.05
CA ALA A 202 6.58 -17.26 -8.75
C ALA A 202 6.92 -16.09 -7.80
N LEU A 203 6.20 -15.99 -6.66
CA LEU A 203 6.46 -14.98 -5.64
C LEU A 203 7.87 -15.12 -5.06
N ASN A 204 8.30 -16.32 -4.70
CA ASN A 204 9.63 -16.55 -4.14
C ASN A 204 10.74 -16.15 -5.14
N ALA A 205 10.57 -16.50 -6.43
CA ALA A 205 11.51 -16.08 -7.47
C ALA A 205 11.55 -14.56 -7.64
N LEU A 206 10.40 -13.90 -7.68
CA LEU A 206 10.28 -12.45 -7.80
C LEU A 206 10.87 -11.73 -6.57
N LEU A 207 10.61 -12.22 -5.36
CA LEU A 207 11.15 -11.67 -4.12
C LEU A 207 12.67 -11.73 -4.09
N LYS A 208 13.27 -12.89 -4.46
CA LYS A 208 14.73 -13.05 -4.55
C LYS A 208 15.34 -12.09 -5.56
N ASP A 209 14.72 -11.91 -6.72
CA ASP A 209 15.15 -10.98 -7.76
C ASP A 209 15.10 -9.51 -7.24
N LEU A 210 13.95 -9.09 -6.68
CA LEU A 210 13.77 -7.73 -6.15
C LEU A 210 14.76 -7.44 -5.02
N CYS A 211 14.88 -8.34 -4.05
CA CYS A 211 15.79 -8.19 -2.92
C CYS A 211 17.24 -8.06 -3.38
N ASN A 212 17.66 -8.87 -4.36
CA ASN A 212 19.02 -8.80 -4.91
C ASN A 212 19.27 -7.50 -5.69
N ARG A 213 18.32 -7.07 -6.53
CA ARG A 213 18.49 -5.87 -7.37
C ARG A 213 18.43 -4.56 -6.57
N HIS A 214 17.66 -4.53 -5.49
CA HIS A 214 17.44 -3.33 -4.68
C HIS A 214 18.21 -3.32 -3.34
N ASP A 215 19.02 -4.34 -3.06
CA ASP A 215 19.74 -4.50 -1.80
C ASP A 215 18.78 -4.56 -0.59
N ILE A 216 17.59 -5.15 -0.76
CA ILE A 216 16.61 -5.38 0.31
C ILE A 216 16.93 -6.71 1.00
N PRO A 217 17.04 -6.77 2.34
CA PRO A 217 17.21 -8.05 3.03
C PRO A 217 16.04 -9.01 2.77
N PHE A 218 16.35 -10.28 2.49
CA PHE A 218 15.35 -11.32 2.25
C PHE A 218 14.86 -11.91 3.58
N ASP A 219 14.07 -11.14 4.32
CA ASP A 219 13.57 -11.49 5.65
C ASP A 219 12.18 -10.88 5.94
N ARG A 220 11.61 -11.25 7.10
CA ARG A 220 10.29 -10.76 7.55
C ARG A 220 10.29 -9.33 8.10
N GLU A 221 11.43 -8.70 8.25
CA GLU A 221 11.50 -7.28 8.63
C GLU A 221 11.36 -6.36 7.42
N HIS A 222 11.67 -6.87 6.21
CA HIS A 222 11.67 -6.08 4.97
C HIS A 222 10.65 -6.58 3.94
N ILE A 223 10.22 -7.85 4.04
CA ILE A 223 9.11 -8.40 3.23
C ILE A 223 7.91 -8.55 4.15
N ILE A 224 6.94 -7.64 4.03
CA ILE A 224 5.86 -7.43 5.00
C ILE A 224 4.48 -7.60 4.37
N GLY A 225 3.48 -7.89 5.20
CA GLY A 225 2.07 -7.84 4.84
C GLY A 225 1.50 -6.42 4.96
N HIS A 226 0.46 -6.13 4.21
CA HIS A 226 -0.22 -4.84 4.30
C HIS A 226 -0.89 -4.64 5.68
N GLU A 227 -1.43 -5.71 6.28
CA GLU A 227 -2.03 -5.71 7.62
C GLU A 227 -1.03 -5.33 8.72
N GLU A 228 0.26 -5.61 8.53
CA GLU A 228 1.31 -5.25 9.48
C GLU A 228 1.62 -3.75 9.46
N TYR A 229 1.42 -3.11 8.32
CA TYR A 229 1.60 -1.67 8.15
C TYR A 229 0.34 -0.88 8.47
N SER A 230 -0.84 -1.40 8.14
CA SER A 230 -2.12 -0.70 8.28
C SER A 230 -3.17 -1.55 8.98
N SER A 231 -3.54 -1.19 10.21
CA SER A 231 -4.58 -1.87 10.98
C SER A 231 -5.99 -1.85 10.34
N ARG A 232 -6.15 -1.23 9.18
CA ARG A 232 -7.39 -1.19 8.40
C ARG A 232 -7.38 -2.19 7.25
N LYS A 233 -6.34 -2.99 7.16
CA LYS A 233 -6.09 -3.95 6.09
C LYS A 233 -5.96 -5.35 6.67
N THR A 234 -6.26 -6.34 5.87
CA THR A 234 -6.22 -7.75 6.24
C THR A 234 -5.31 -8.56 5.31
N ASP A 235 -4.85 -7.98 4.22
CA ASP A 235 -4.03 -8.62 3.21
C ASP A 235 -2.54 -8.70 3.61
N PRO A 236 -1.83 -9.81 3.32
CA PRO A 236 -2.24 -10.98 2.57
C PRO A 236 -3.10 -12.00 3.34
N GLY A 237 -3.38 -11.79 4.63
CA GLY A 237 -4.38 -12.50 5.42
C GLY A 237 -3.97 -13.88 5.93
N GLU A 238 -4.94 -14.53 6.61
CA GLU A 238 -4.71 -15.78 7.37
C GLU A 238 -4.34 -16.97 6.50
N LEU A 239 -4.75 -16.99 5.21
CA LEU A 239 -4.46 -18.10 4.29
C LEU A 239 -3.09 -17.98 3.63
N PHE A 240 -2.32 -16.93 3.93
CA PHE A 240 -0.99 -16.73 3.35
C PHE A 240 0.09 -17.45 4.18
N ASP A 241 0.87 -18.31 3.52
CA ASP A 241 1.96 -19.05 4.15
C ASP A 241 3.30 -18.37 3.93
N TRP A 242 3.75 -17.61 4.92
CA TRP A 242 5.02 -16.92 4.92
C TRP A 242 6.24 -17.85 4.78
N SER A 243 6.14 -19.09 5.27
CA SER A 243 7.25 -20.06 5.17
C SER A 243 7.47 -20.53 3.73
N ARG A 244 6.40 -20.54 2.92
CA ARG A 244 6.48 -20.86 1.50
C ARG A 244 6.98 -19.66 0.68
N ALA A 245 6.52 -18.46 1.02
CA ALA A 245 6.94 -17.24 0.34
C ALA A 245 8.45 -16.95 0.51
N LEU A 246 9.00 -17.21 1.71
CA LEU A 246 10.40 -16.95 2.06
C LEU A 246 11.25 -18.23 2.11
N ASN A 247 10.93 -19.21 1.28
CA ASN A 247 11.70 -20.44 1.20
C ASN A 247 13.08 -20.17 0.54
N ASN A 248 14.17 -20.55 1.25
CA ASN A 248 15.57 -20.37 0.81
C ASN A 248 16.02 -21.47 -0.15
#